data_8e74e65148e0c4fe54e86ec3f2891e93
#
_entry.id   8e74e65148e0c4fe54e86ec3f2891e93
#
_cell.length_a   1.000
_cell.length_b   1.000
_cell.length_c   1.000
_cell.angle_alpha   90.00
_cell.angle_beta   90.00
_cell.angle_gamma   90.00
#
_symmetry.space_group_name_H-M   'P 1'
#
loop_
_entity.id
_entity.type
_entity.pdbx_description
1 polymer ?
#
loop_
_entity_poly.entity_id
_entity_poly.type
_entity_poly.pdbx_seq_one_letter_code
_entity_poly.pdbx_strand_id
1 'polypeptide(L)'
;MESNNPDFIIKTYKDDKTNNPKEVLRRYKGHDSVVVIPDGVEKISDYTFADDIEPNETITKIAIPDSVTEISSCAFSYCMSLKEIDFPQKMEEFFIDFTHCPSLEEITLPESVKNVRNLHYTKTLKKINIGENITHVYLTIFQKHGEAKATIPKSIAKVLLTNPAYTKSGDFIINKKHRITLFRISFDNTEVRIPDGIETLGPNTFYELYQYSRLEPEMKCVEKIVIPASVRKINESAFFSCNSLKEVIYEGNSSDLEVNPWAFLMCVNFHKDGREIICADTPKQEEKNSKPTNRRLERIALIHKLIKSRAYPNSKELLNICNTNLWGKDEKKYWTLVTISRDLAFLRDWLDAPLKYDFFHKGYFYEDNDFTPDLSRIRF
;
A
#
# COMPACT_ATOMS: atom_id res chain seq x y z
N MET A 1 -25.95 -13.34 -20.59
CA MET A 1 -26.77 -14.55 -20.37
C MET A 1 -27.41 -14.37 -19.00
N GLU A 2 -28.72 -14.20 -18.92
CA GLU A 2 -29.40 -14.24 -17.62
C GLU A 2 -29.21 -15.64 -17.05
N SER A 3 -28.58 -15.75 -15.88
CA SER A 3 -28.59 -17.02 -15.17
C SER A 3 -30.04 -17.28 -14.77
N ASN A 4 -30.66 -18.30 -15.34
CA ASN A 4 -32.05 -18.69 -15.07
C ASN A 4 -32.27 -19.26 -13.65
N ASN A 5 -31.30 -19.14 -12.75
CA ASN A 5 -31.45 -19.57 -11.38
C ASN A 5 -31.98 -18.39 -10.54
N PRO A 6 -33.23 -18.43 -10.07
CA PRO A 6 -33.89 -17.36 -9.32
C PRO A 6 -33.21 -17.06 -7.97
N ASP A 7 -32.37 -17.96 -7.50
CA ASP A 7 -31.67 -17.81 -6.23
C ASP A 7 -30.53 -16.76 -6.28
N PHE A 8 -30.03 -16.48 -7.49
CA PHE A 8 -28.98 -15.49 -7.68
C PHE A 8 -29.54 -14.16 -8.17
N ILE A 9 -29.39 -13.11 -7.39
CA ILE A 9 -29.68 -11.75 -7.83
C ILE A 9 -28.42 -11.15 -8.44
N ILE A 10 -28.32 -11.21 -9.76
CA ILE A 10 -27.26 -10.64 -10.56
C ILE A 10 -27.76 -9.36 -11.21
N LYS A 11 -26.95 -8.30 -11.20
CA LYS A 11 -27.24 -7.02 -11.85
C LYS A 11 -26.06 -6.58 -12.69
N THR A 12 -26.36 -6.07 -13.87
CA THR A 12 -25.38 -5.43 -14.75
C THR A 12 -25.12 -4.00 -14.29
N TYR A 13 -23.88 -3.64 -14.06
CA TYR A 13 -23.42 -2.29 -13.79
C TYR A 13 -22.37 -1.90 -14.83
N LYS A 14 -22.20 -0.60 -15.04
CA LYS A 14 -21.05 -0.10 -15.78
C LYS A 14 -19.85 -0.04 -14.86
N ASP A 15 -18.74 -0.60 -15.30
CA ASP A 15 -17.47 -0.48 -14.60
C ASP A 15 -16.96 0.97 -14.67
N ASP A 16 -16.62 1.54 -13.52
CA ASP A 16 -16.24 2.96 -13.42
C ASP A 16 -14.93 3.29 -14.16
N LYS A 17 -14.07 2.29 -14.40
CA LYS A 17 -12.78 2.48 -15.06
C LYS A 17 -12.86 2.27 -16.57
N THR A 18 -13.61 1.26 -16.99
CA THR A 18 -13.64 0.81 -18.39
C THR A 18 -14.92 1.22 -19.12
N ASN A 19 -15.97 1.63 -18.39
CA ASN A 19 -17.34 1.89 -18.87
C ASN A 19 -18.00 0.65 -19.54
N ASN A 20 -17.40 -0.54 -19.39
CA ASN A 20 -17.97 -1.79 -19.87
C ASN A 20 -19.05 -2.32 -18.92
N PRO A 21 -20.04 -3.08 -19.41
CA PRO A 21 -20.98 -3.77 -18.54
C PRO A 21 -20.25 -4.83 -17.71
N LYS A 22 -20.57 -4.90 -16.43
CA LYS A 22 -20.01 -5.83 -15.45
C LYS A 22 -21.13 -6.55 -14.72
N GLU A 23 -21.12 -7.86 -14.70
CA GLU A 23 -22.10 -8.68 -14.00
C GLU A 23 -21.75 -8.83 -12.52
N VAL A 24 -22.60 -8.31 -11.66
CA VAL A 24 -22.37 -8.23 -10.21
C VAL A 24 -23.40 -9.09 -9.47
N LEU A 25 -22.92 -10.10 -8.75
CA LEU A 25 -23.75 -10.88 -7.82
C LEU A 25 -24.00 -10.05 -6.57
N ARG A 26 -25.27 -9.69 -6.35
CA ARG A 26 -25.72 -8.84 -5.25
C ARG A 26 -26.23 -9.62 -4.05
N ARG A 27 -26.93 -10.70 -4.28
CA ARG A 27 -27.51 -11.54 -3.23
C ARG A 27 -27.74 -12.97 -3.71
N TYR A 28 -27.52 -13.92 -2.86
CA TYR A 28 -27.97 -15.30 -2.97
C TYR A 28 -29.14 -15.54 -2.02
N LYS A 29 -30.24 -16.07 -2.52
CA LYS A 29 -31.49 -16.34 -1.77
C LYS A 29 -31.83 -17.85 -1.62
N GLY A 30 -31.02 -18.70 -2.22
CA GLY A 30 -31.19 -20.14 -2.13
C GLY A 30 -30.83 -20.69 -0.75
N HIS A 31 -31.13 -21.96 -0.56
CA HIS A 31 -30.90 -22.70 0.68
C HIS A 31 -29.97 -23.91 0.49
N ASP A 32 -29.25 -23.96 -0.64
CA ASP A 32 -28.32 -25.05 -0.92
C ASP A 32 -27.14 -25.05 0.05
N SER A 33 -26.70 -26.22 0.45
CA SER A 33 -25.50 -26.37 1.27
C SER A 33 -24.21 -26.18 0.47
N VAL A 34 -24.24 -26.40 -0.84
CA VAL A 34 -23.18 -26.18 -1.79
C VAL A 34 -23.64 -25.19 -2.84
N VAL A 35 -23.03 -24.03 -2.86
CA VAL A 35 -23.35 -22.94 -3.81
C VAL A 35 -22.31 -22.87 -4.89
N VAL A 36 -22.72 -23.01 -6.15
CA VAL A 36 -21.86 -22.81 -7.32
C VAL A 36 -22.29 -21.50 -8.00
N ILE A 37 -21.41 -20.49 -7.94
CA ILE A 37 -21.70 -19.20 -8.57
C ILE A 37 -21.69 -19.36 -10.09
N PRO A 38 -22.69 -18.80 -10.81
CA PRO A 38 -22.76 -18.93 -12.27
C PRO A 38 -21.55 -18.29 -12.98
N ASP A 39 -21.11 -18.93 -14.06
CA ASP A 39 -20.13 -18.33 -14.98
C ASP A 39 -20.65 -17.01 -15.55
N GLY A 40 -19.73 -16.08 -15.79
CA GLY A 40 -20.04 -14.74 -16.27
C GLY A 40 -20.24 -13.71 -15.15
N VAL A 41 -20.40 -14.13 -13.90
CA VAL A 41 -20.32 -13.20 -12.76
C VAL A 41 -18.88 -12.69 -12.65
N GLU A 42 -18.70 -11.36 -12.61
CA GLU A 42 -17.38 -10.73 -12.54
C GLU A 42 -17.07 -10.15 -11.14
N LYS A 43 -18.12 -9.86 -10.36
CA LYS A 43 -17.97 -9.30 -9.02
C LYS A 43 -18.96 -9.91 -8.03
N ILE A 44 -18.52 -10.14 -6.80
CA ILE A 44 -19.35 -10.51 -5.65
C ILE A 44 -19.39 -9.32 -4.69
N SER A 45 -20.62 -8.89 -4.33
CA SER A 45 -20.84 -7.76 -3.43
C SER A 45 -20.65 -8.13 -1.95
N ASP A 46 -20.59 -7.10 -1.10
CA ASP A 46 -20.66 -7.31 0.35
C ASP A 46 -21.98 -7.94 0.74
N TYR A 47 -21.94 -8.80 1.75
CA TYR A 47 -23.12 -9.44 2.33
C TYR A 47 -23.98 -10.24 1.31
N THR A 48 -23.32 -10.79 0.29
CA THR A 48 -24.02 -11.52 -0.78
C THR A 48 -24.75 -12.75 -0.27
N PHE A 49 -24.19 -13.50 0.68
CA PHE A 49 -24.71 -14.79 1.16
C PHE A 49 -25.42 -14.70 2.51
N ALA A 50 -25.13 -13.69 3.29
CA ALA A 50 -25.66 -13.47 4.64
C ALA A 50 -25.40 -12.05 5.11
N ASP A 51 -26.10 -11.59 6.16
CA ASP A 51 -25.81 -10.35 6.89
C ASP A 51 -26.11 -10.53 8.39
N ASP A 52 -26.02 -9.46 9.16
CA ASP A 52 -26.25 -9.49 10.61
C ASP A 52 -27.71 -9.70 11.02
N ILE A 53 -28.65 -9.47 10.10
CA ILE A 53 -30.09 -9.67 10.30
C ILE A 53 -30.49 -11.08 9.93
N GLU A 54 -29.93 -11.59 8.81
CA GLU A 54 -30.21 -12.93 8.26
C GLU A 54 -28.89 -13.72 8.10
N PRO A 55 -28.30 -14.24 9.20
CA PRO A 55 -27.14 -15.12 9.12
C PRO A 55 -27.44 -16.38 8.32
N ASN A 56 -26.47 -16.86 7.54
CA ASN A 56 -26.65 -18.09 6.77
C ASN A 56 -26.11 -19.29 7.55
N GLU A 57 -26.99 -20.24 7.88
CA GLU A 57 -26.67 -21.46 8.62
C GLU A 57 -26.64 -22.74 7.74
N THR A 58 -26.91 -22.60 6.43
CA THR A 58 -27.04 -23.73 5.51
C THR A 58 -25.83 -23.93 4.61
N ILE A 59 -25.23 -22.85 4.13
CA ILE A 59 -24.11 -22.92 3.18
C ILE A 59 -22.86 -23.49 3.88
N THR A 60 -22.37 -24.62 3.35
CA THR A 60 -21.13 -25.24 3.82
C THR A 60 -19.98 -25.10 2.84
N LYS A 61 -20.27 -24.89 1.55
CA LYS A 61 -19.26 -24.70 0.49
C LYS A 61 -19.73 -23.69 -0.54
N ILE A 62 -18.79 -22.87 -1.01
CA ILE A 62 -18.99 -21.92 -2.13
C ILE A 62 -17.91 -22.16 -3.17
N ALA A 63 -18.30 -22.42 -4.43
CA ALA A 63 -17.41 -22.51 -5.57
C ALA A 63 -17.54 -21.25 -6.44
N ILE A 64 -16.42 -20.58 -6.68
CA ILE A 64 -16.35 -19.29 -7.37
C ILE A 64 -15.67 -19.49 -8.73
N PRO A 65 -16.32 -19.15 -9.85
CA PRO A 65 -15.76 -19.33 -11.19
C PRO A 65 -14.64 -18.33 -11.49
N ASP A 66 -13.78 -18.67 -12.45
CA ASP A 66 -12.67 -17.84 -12.90
C ASP A 66 -13.09 -16.52 -13.59
N SER A 67 -14.38 -16.35 -13.89
CA SER A 67 -14.92 -15.08 -14.37
C SER A 67 -14.95 -14.00 -13.28
N VAL A 68 -14.98 -14.38 -12.01
CA VAL A 68 -14.99 -13.45 -10.88
C VAL A 68 -13.59 -12.84 -10.70
N THR A 69 -13.48 -11.54 -10.89
CA THR A 69 -12.24 -10.77 -10.74
C THR A 69 -12.23 -9.90 -9.50
N GLU A 70 -13.40 -9.63 -8.91
CA GLU A 70 -13.54 -8.82 -7.70
C GLU A 70 -14.44 -9.50 -6.68
N ILE A 71 -13.98 -9.55 -5.43
CA ILE A 71 -14.75 -10.03 -4.29
C ILE A 71 -14.70 -8.92 -3.22
N SER A 72 -15.86 -8.39 -2.85
CA SER A 72 -15.95 -7.38 -1.80
C SER A 72 -15.55 -7.97 -0.44
N SER A 73 -15.00 -7.12 0.43
CA SER A 73 -14.39 -7.55 1.69
C SER A 73 -15.33 -8.38 2.57
N CYS A 74 -16.58 -7.96 2.72
CA CYS A 74 -17.58 -8.60 3.57
C CYS A 74 -18.48 -9.59 2.81
N ALA A 75 -18.07 -10.07 1.63
CA ALA A 75 -18.89 -10.91 0.78
C ALA A 75 -19.42 -12.18 1.50
N PHE A 76 -18.60 -12.78 2.35
CA PHE A 76 -18.90 -14.03 3.07
C PHE A 76 -19.17 -13.84 4.56
N SER A 77 -19.25 -12.60 5.04
CA SER A 77 -19.54 -12.35 6.46
C SER A 77 -20.87 -12.98 6.88
N TYR A 78 -20.94 -13.49 8.11
CA TYR A 78 -22.12 -14.16 8.70
C TYR A 78 -22.53 -15.49 8.05
N CYS A 79 -21.64 -16.14 7.27
CA CYS A 79 -21.86 -17.51 6.80
C CYS A 79 -21.46 -18.51 7.90
N MET A 80 -22.41 -18.80 8.81
CA MET A 80 -22.16 -19.51 10.08
C MET A 80 -21.68 -20.96 9.89
N SER A 81 -22.15 -21.62 8.82
CA SER A 81 -21.83 -23.04 8.52
C SER A 81 -20.77 -23.24 7.45
N LEU A 82 -20.24 -22.14 6.87
CA LEU A 82 -19.27 -22.19 5.78
C LEU A 82 -17.97 -22.86 6.24
N LYS A 83 -17.55 -23.89 5.50
CA LYS A 83 -16.33 -24.68 5.77
C LYS A 83 -15.30 -24.60 4.67
N GLU A 84 -15.74 -24.40 3.42
CA GLU A 84 -14.89 -24.49 2.25
C GLU A 84 -15.24 -23.41 1.21
N ILE A 85 -14.24 -22.83 0.59
CA ILE A 85 -14.37 -21.90 -0.53
C ILE A 85 -13.35 -22.28 -1.60
N ASP A 86 -13.85 -22.52 -2.82
CA ASP A 86 -13.02 -22.66 -4.00
C ASP A 86 -12.88 -21.29 -4.66
N PHE A 87 -11.72 -20.66 -4.53
CA PHE A 87 -11.43 -19.33 -5.09
C PHE A 87 -11.10 -19.38 -6.59
N PRO A 88 -11.39 -18.28 -7.34
CA PRO A 88 -10.99 -18.16 -8.76
C PRO A 88 -9.49 -18.27 -8.91
N GLN A 89 -9.02 -19.10 -9.86
CA GLN A 89 -7.58 -19.35 -10.04
C GLN A 89 -6.81 -18.17 -10.65
N LYS A 90 -7.51 -17.13 -11.11
CA LYS A 90 -6.94 -15.89 -11.66
C LYS A 90 -6.95 -14.71 -10.69
N MET A 91 -7.39 -14.93 -9.45
CA MET A 91 -7.46 -13.89 -8.44
C MET A 91 -6.06 -13.41 -8.03
N GLU A 92 -5.73 -12.14 -8.24
CA GLU A 92 -4.43 -11.56 -7.87
C GLU A 92 -4.42 -10.87 -6.50
N GLU A 93 -5.60 -10.46 -6.01
CA GLU A 93 -5.75 -9.74 -4.75
C GLU A 93 -6.64 -10.51 -3.78
N PHE A 94 -6.18 -10.66 -2.56
CA PHE A 94 -6.96 -11.23 -1.47
C PHE A 94 -7.24 -10.15 -0.41
N PHE A 95 -8.51 -9.76 -0.32
CA PHE A 95 -9.00 -8.75 0.62
C PHE A 95 -10.36 -9.17 1.19
N ILE A 96 -10.43 -10.35 1.77
CA ILE A 96 -11.69 -10.93 2.24
C ILE A 96 -11.67 -11.03 3.76
N ASP A 97 -12.77 -10.64 4.39
CA ASP A 97 -13.04 -10.77 5.81
C ASP A 97 -14.05 -11.89 6.03
N PHE A 98 -13.73 -12.83 6.91
CA PHE A 98 -14.58 -13.93 7.32
C PHE A 98 -15.20 -13.68 8.70
N THR A 99 -15.59 -12.45 8.97
CA THR A 99 -16.26 -12.09 10.22
C THR A 99 -17.53 -12.92 10.38
N HIS A 100 -17.66 -13.54 11.54
CA HIS A 100 -18.79 -14.45 11.84
C HIS A 100 -18.91 -15.67 10.90
N CYS A 101 -17.77 -16.29 10.55
CA CYS A 101 -17.70 -17.59 9.87
C CYS A 101 -17.05 -18.64 10.80
N PRO A 102 -17.71 -19.07 11.90
CA PRO A 102 -17.08 -19.88 12.94
C PRO A 102 -16.69 -21.28 12.48
N SER A 103 -17.31 -21.78 11.42
CA SER A 103 -17.06 -23.12 10.88
C SER A 103 -15.92 -23.17 9.87
N LEU A 104 -15.41 -22.01 9.40
CA LEU A 104 -14.32 -21.94 8.42
C LEU A 104 -12.98 -22.02 9.14
N GLU A 105 -12.33 -23.18 9.09
CA GLU A 105 -11.08 -23.46 9.80
C GLU A 105 -9.84 -23.39 8.91
N GLU A 106 -9.98 -23.61 7.62
CA GLU A 106 -8.88 -23.63 6.65
C GLU A 106 -9.29 -22.97 5.34
N ILE A 107 -8.38 -22.21 4.74
CA ILE A 107 -8.51 -21.70 3.36
C ILE A 107 -7.23 -21.94 2.58
N THR A 108 -7.38 -22.09 1.26
CA THR A 108 -6.26 -22.19 0.31
C THR A 108 -6.36 -21.04 -0.69
N LEU A 109 -5.36 -20.17 -0.70
CA LEU A 109 -5.29 -19.09 -1.66
C LEU A 109 -4.73 -19.60 -2.99
N PRO A 110 -5.27 -19.15 -4.14
CA PRO A 110 -4.71 -19.45 -5.45
C PRO A 110 -3.24 -19.00 -5.59
N GLU A 111 -2.50 -19.72 -6.41
CA GLU A 111 -1.10 -19.35 -6.73
C GLU A 111 -0.97 -18.00 -7.45
N SER A 112 -2.03 -17.52 -8.08
CA SER A 112 -2.09 -16.20 -8.73
C SER A 112 -2.07 -15.03 -7.75
N VAL A 113 -2.36 -15.25 -6.47
CA VAL A 113 -2.44 -14.17 -5.46
C VAL A 113 -1.07 -13.56 -5.22
N LYS A 114 -0.97 -12.26 -5.49
CA LYS A 114 0.22 -11.42 -5.27
C LYS A 114 0.06 -10.46 -4.11
N ASN A 115 -1.17 -9.98 -3.90
CA ASN A 115 -1.51 -8.93 -2.94
C ASN A 115 -2.43 -9.50 -1.87
N VAL A 116 -2.05 -9.37 -0.61
CA VAL A 116 -2.88 -9.80 0.52
C VAL A 116 -3.13 -8.67 1.50
N ARG A 117 -4.38 -8.55 1.94
CA ARG A 117 -4.82 -7.61 2.97
C ARG A 117 -5.63 -8.36 4.03
N ASN A 118 -5.61 -7.85 5.25
CA ASN A 118 -6.49 -8.32 6.33
C ASN A 118 -6.40 -9.81 6.71
N LEU A 119 -5.29 -10.50 6.44
CA LEU A 119 -5.10 -11.91 6.87
C LEU A 119 -5.29 -12.15 8.37
N HIS A 120 -5.37 -11.11 9.18
CA HIS A 120 -5.49 -11.18 10.64
C HIS A 120 -6.94 -11.19 11.17
N TYR A 121 -7.94 -10.89 10.33
CA TYR A 121 -9.35 -10.90 10.77
C TYR A 121 -9.99 -12.29 10.85
N THR A 122 -9.21 -13.30 10.60
CA THR A 122 -9.71 -14.67 10.55
C THR A 122 -9.43 -15.40 11.86
N LYS A 123 -10.05 -14.97 12.97
CA LYS A 123 -9.83 -15.59 14.30
C LYS A 123 -10.14 -17.07 14.37
N THR A 124 -11.02 -17.52 13.50
CA THR A 124 -11.48 -18.92 13.44
C THR A 124 -10.59 -19.78 12.55
N LEU A 125 -9.87 -19.20 11.61
CA LEU A 125 -8.97 -19.94 10.74
C LEU A 125 -7.78 -20.48 11.52
N LYS A 126 -7.66 -21.80 11.51
CA LYS A 126 -6.51 -22.54 12.08
C LYS A 126 -5.36 -22.64 11.09
N LYS A 127 -5.69 -22.60 9.78
CA LYS A 127 -4.69 -22.77 8.72
C LYS A 127 -5.05 -21.95 7.48
N ILE A 128 -4.03 -21.31 6.91
CA ILE A 128 -4.11 -20.62 5.64
C ILE A 128 -2.97 -21.15 4.77
N ASN A 129 -3.32 -21.82 3.67
CA ASN A 129 -2.35 -22.25 2.67
C ASN A 129 -2.15 -21.09 1.69
N ILE A 130 -0.91 -20.71 1.48
CA ILE A 130 -0.54 -19.60 0.62
C ILE A 130 0.41 -20.05 -0.47
N GLY A 131 0.28 -19.46 -1.66
CA GLY A 131 1.22 -19.64 -2.76
C GLY A 131 2.54 -18.91 -2.56
N GLU A 132 3.46 -19.07 -3.48
CA GLU A 132 4.81 -18.47 -3.44
C GLU A 132 4.90 -17.07 -4.10
N ASN A 133 3.80 -16.55 -4.63
CA ASN A 133 3.80 -15.34 -5.45
C ASN A 133 3.40 -14.06 -4.70
N ILE A 134 3.17 -14.12 -3.38
CA ILE A 134 2.82 -12.94 -2.59
C ILE A 134 4.01 -11.99 -2.55
N THR A 135 3.82 -10.78 -3.07
CA THR A 135 4.82 -9.70 -3.11
C THR A 135 4.36 -8.46 -2.36
N HIS A 136 3.08 -8.36 -2.03
CA HIS A 136 2.50 -7.22 -1.34
C HIS A 136 1.66 -7.68 -0.15
N VAL A 137 2.04 -7.23 1.04
CA VAL A 137 1.28 -7.48 2.27
C VAL A 137 0.90 -6.14 2.86
N TYR A 138 -0.39 -5.88 2.92
CA TYR A 138 -0.92 -4.64 3.52
C TYR A 138 -1.35 -4.92 4.96
N LEU A 139 -0.62 -4.35 5.88
CA LEU A 139 -0.92 -4.40 7.32
C LEU A 139 -1.97 -3.34 7.68
N THR A 140 -3.15 -3.40 7.07
CA THR A 140 -4.23 -2.48 7.41
C THR A 140 -4.84 -2.89 8.73
N ILE A 141 -4.82 -1.97 9.68
CA ILE A 141 -5.35 -2.20 11.01
C ILE A 141 -6.67 -1.46 11.13
N PHE A 142 -7.76 -2.13 10.85
CA PHE A 142 -9.05 -1.74 11.40
C PHE A 142 -9.13 -2.29 12.82
N GLN A 143 -9.19 -1.38 13.80
CA GLN A 143 -9.25 -1.76 15.20
C GLN A 143 -10.56 -2.47 15.52
N LYS A 144 -10.51 -3.71 15.94
CA LYS A 144 -11.43 -4.19 16.98
C LYS A 144 -10.77 -3.93 18.33
N HIS A 145 -11.53 -3.30 19.25
CA HIS A 145 -11.05 -2.96 20.58
C HIS A 145 -10.41 -4.17 21.27
N GLY A 146 -9.19 -4.04 21.76
CA GLY A 146 -8.58 -4.92 22.74
C GLY A 146 -7.47 -5.87 22.28
N GLU A 147 -7.00 -5.86 21.03
CA GLU A 147 -5.86 -6.68 20.60
C GLU A 147 -4.55 -5.87 20.61
N ALA A 148 -3.50 -6.47 21.19
CA ALA A 148 -2.17 -5.89 21.14
C ALA A 148 -1.64 -5.87 19.71
N LYS A 149 -1.30 -4.72 19.21
CA LYS A 149 -1.05 -4.42 17.80
C LYS A 149 0.28 -4.93 17.28
N ALA A 150 1.27 -5.08 18.16
CA ALA A 150 2.56 -5.73 17.84
C ALA A 150 2.41 -7.22 17.49
N THR A 151 1.24 -7.83 17.77
CA THR A 151 0.99 -9.24 17.45
C THR A 151 0.62 -9.48 16.00
N ILE A 152 0.08 -8.48 15.28
CA ILE A 152 -0.42 -8.64 13.91
C ILE A 152 0.69 -9.00 12.92
N PRO A 153 1.83 -8.28 12.85
CA PRO A 153 2.93 -8.68 11.97
C PRO A 153 3.45 -10.08 12.30
N LYS A 154 3.52 -10.45 13.57
CA LYS A 154 3.97 -11.79 14.00
C LYS A 154 2.98 -12.89 13.59
N SER A 155 1.68 -12.63 13.67
CA SER A 155 0.64 -13.59 13.25
C SER A 155 0.66 -13.82 11.74
N ILE A 156 0.78 -12.75 10.95
CA ILE A 156 0.90 -12.84 9.48
C ILE A 156 2.22 -13.53 9.10
N ALA A 157 3.33 -13.19 9.76
CA ALA A 157 4.61 -13.85 9.56
C ALA A 157 4.51 -15.37 9.79
N LYS A 158 3.79 -15.80 10.84
CA LYS A 158 3.58 -17.22 11.12
C LYS A 158 2.88 -17.93 9.96
N VAL A 159 1.88 -17.30 9.35
CA VAL A 159 1.20 -17.86 8.17
C VAL A 159 2.16 -17.93 6.98
N LEU A 160 2.86 -16.84 6.64
CA LEU A 160 3.78 -16.81 5.49
C LEU A 160 4.89 -17.84 5.63
N LEU A 161 5.47 -17.98 6.82
CA LEU A 161 6.58 -18.91 7.08
C LEU A 161 6.18 -20.39 7.00
N THR A 162 4.91 -20.74 6.81
CA THR A 162 4.49 -22.11 6.49
C THR A 162 4.89 -22.50 5.06
N ASN A 163 5.08 -21.55 4.15
CA ASN A 163 5.54 -21.79 2.80
C ASN A 163 7.03 -21.49 2.68
N PRO A 164 7.87 -22.42 2.16
CA PRO A 164 9.33 -22.27 2.07
C PRO A 164 9.81 -21.14 1.15
N ALA A 165 8.94 -20.55 0.32
CA ALA A 165 9.25 -19.38 -0.49
C ALA A 165 9.50 -18.13 0.37
N TYR A 166 8.95 -18.10 1.60
CA TYR A 166 9.13 -17.00 2.53
C TYR A 166 10.13 -17.36 3.62
N THR A 167 10.83 -16.35 4.13
CA THR A 167 11.76 -16.52 5.24
C THR A 167 11.86 -15.26 6.06
N LYS A 168 12.28 -15.43 7.32
CA LYS A 168 12.72 -14.32 8.16
C LYS A 168 14.19 -14.04 7.87
N SER A 169 14.54 -12.79 7.61
CA SER A 169 15.91 -12.33 7.49
C SER A 169 16.06 -11.02 8.29
N GLY A 170 16.87 -11.07 9.36
CA GLY A 170 16.92 -9.97 10.31
C GLY A 170 15.54 -9.63 10.86
N ASP A 171 15.16 -8.38 10.75
CA ASP A 171 13.87 -7.84 11.20
C ASP A 171 12.74 -8.00 10.18
N PHE A 172 12.96 -8.66 9.04
CA PHE A 172 12.02 -8.68 7.92
C PHE A 172 11.51 -10.06 7.59
N ILE A 173 10.28 -10.10 7.07
CA ILE A 173 9.78 -11.21 6.25
C ILE A 173 10.04 -10.87 4.79
N ILE A 174 10.66 -11.81 4.09
CA ILE A 174 11.01 -11.67 2.69
C ILE A 174 10.44 -12.82 1.85
N ASN A 175 10.10 -12.51 0.60
CA ASN A 175 9.85 -13.52 -0.42
C ASN A 175 11.16 -13.76 -1.18
N LYS A 176 11.72 -14.97 -1.03
CA LYS A 176 13.02 -15.36 -1.64
C LYS A 176 12.96 -15.42 -3.15
N LYS A 177 11.83 -15.90 -3.72
CA LYS A 177 11.62 -16.04 -5.16
C LYS A 177 11.69 -14.69 -5.87
N HIS A 178 11.08 -13.68 -5.29
CA HIS A 178 10.98 -12.32 -5.84
C HIS A 178 12.02 -11.36 -5.27
N ARG A 179 12.88 -11.80 -4.35
CA ARG A 179 13.90 -10.97 -3.67
C ARG A 179 13.34 -9.65 -3.12
N ILE A 180 12.14 -9.72 -2.55
CA ILE A 180 11.40 -8.56 -2.05
C ILE A 180 11.19 -8.66 -0.55
N THR A 181 11.33 -7.51 0.16
CA THR A 181 10.86 -7.38 1.52
C THR A 181 9.35 -7.22 1.55
N LEU A 182 8.66 -7.93 2.45
CA LEU A 182 7.22 -7.81 2.62
C LEU A 182 6.86 -6.83 3.74
N PHE A 183 7.41 -7.05 4.93
CA PHE A 183 7.23 -6.15 6.08
C PHE A 183 8.22 -6.45 7.19
N ARG A 184 8.36 -5.48 8.10
CA ARG A 184 9.18 -5.59 9.32
C ARG A 184 8.38 -6.23 10.45
N ILE A 185 9.03 -7.11 11.23
CA ILE A 185 8.42 -7.87 12.33
C ILE A 185 9.03 -7.63 13.71
N SER A 186 10.19 -6.97 13.77
CA SER A 186 10.84 -6.59 15.03
C SER A 186 10.92 -5.06 15.12
N PHE A 187 10.66 -4.53 16.30
CA PHE A 187 10.66 -3.09 16.60
C PHE A 187 11.64 -2.75 17.72
N ASP A 188 12.64 -3.60 17.93
CA ASP A 188 13.61 -3.45 19.03
C ASP A 188 14.73 -2.46 18.68
N ASN A 189 14.97 -2.23 17.39
CA ASN A 189 16.08 -1.43 16.88
C ASN A 189 15.58 -0.15 16.20
N THR A 190 16.24 0.98 16.47
CA THR A 190 16.04 2.25 15.79
C THR A 190 16.89 2.37 14.52
N GLU A 191 17.97 1.61 14.41
CA GLU A 191 18.78 1.46 13.21
C GLU A 191 18.54 0.10 12.58
N VAL A 192 18.22 0.07 11.30
CA VAL A 192 17.84 -1.13 10.58
C VAL A 192 18.59 -1.22 9.26
N ARG A 193 19.17 -2.41 9.01
CA ARG A 193 19.77 -2.74 7.73
C ARG A 193 18.87 -3.70 6.96
N ILE A 194 18.62 -3.40 5.69
CA ILE A 194 17.96 -4.33 4.77
C ILE A 194 18.92 -5.50 4.48
N PRO A 195 18.43 -6.75 4.48
CA PRO A 195 19.25 -7.90 4.16
C PRO A 195 19.87 -7.82 2.76
N ASP A 196 21.11 -8.30 2.63
CA ASP A 196 21.78 -8.38 1.33
C ASP A 196 21.03 -9.35 0.40
N GLY A 197 21.12 -9.10 -0.92
CA GLY A 197 20.44 -9.91 -1.94
C GLY A 197 18.97 -9.55 -2.18
N ILE A 198 18.40 -8.62 -1.40
CA ILE A 198 17.11 -8.04 -1.69
C ILE A 198 17.26 -7.07 -2.86
N GLU A 199 16.35 -7.17 -3.83
CA GLU A 199 16.31 -6.29 -5.01
C GLU A 199 15.22 -5.23 -4.93
N THR A 200 14.17 -5.50 -4.14
CA THR A 200 13.01 -4.60 -4.04
C THR A 200 12.58 -4.43 -2.58
N LEU A 201 12.35 -3.18 -2.17
CA LEU A 201 11.58 -2.89 -0.97
C LEU A 201 10.10 -2.85 -1.33
N GLY A 202 9.35 -3.78 -0.76
CA GLY A 202 7.91 -3.90 -0.97
C GLY A 202 7.12 -2.74 -0.35
N PRO A 203 5.85 -2.57 -0.74
CA PRO A 203 4.98 -1.60 -0.11
C PRO A 203 4.80 -1.94 1.37
N ASN A 204 4.75 -0.89 2.19
CA ASN A 204 4.60 -1.01 3.65
C ASN A 204 5.71 -1.80 4.38
N THR A 205 6.89 -1.98 3.77
CA THR A 205 8.03 -2.66 4.39
C THR A 205 8.35 -2.12 5.79
N PHE A 206 8.27 -0.79 5.95
CA PHE A 206 8.49 -0.07 7.20
C PHE A 206 7.22 0.62 7.70
N TYR A 207 6.06 0.03 7.47
CA TYR A 207 4.82 0.61 7.95
C TYR A 207 4.86 0.81 9.47
N GLU A 208 5.15 2.03 9.89
CA GLU A 208 5.09 2.44 11.29
C GLU A 208 3.69 2.96 11.59
N LEU A 209 3.06 2.30 12.51
CA LEU A 209 1.73 2.66 12.97
C LEU A 209 1.85 3.88 13.89
N TYR A 210 1.97 5.09 13.31
CA TYR A 210 2.10 6.35 14.05
C TYR A 210 1.09 6.51 15.19
N GLN A 211 -0.10 6.00 15.02
CA GLN A 211 -1.12 6.01 16.08
C GLN A 211 -0.77 5.08 17.25
N TYR A 212 0.23 4.22 17.11
CA TYR A 212 0.54 3.17 18.07
C TYR A 212 1.73 3.45 18.97
N SER A 213 2.66 4.31 18.54
CA SER A 213 3.75 4.76 19.42
C SER A 213 3.26 5.43 20.70
N ARG A 214 2.00 5.95 20.69
CA ARG A 214 1.32 6.47 21.87
C ARG A 214 0.70 5.38 22.76
N LEU A 215 0.45 4.19 22.22
CA LEU A 215 -0.27 3.12 22.90
C LEU A 215 0.64 1.94 23.32
N GLU A 216 1.80 1.81 22.66
CA GLU A 216 2.82 0.82 22.98
C GLU A 216 4.20 1.52 23.04
N PRO A 217 4.56 2.11 24.20
CA PRO A 217 5.80 2.87 24.35
C PRO A 217 7.07 2.03 24.17
N GLU A 218 6.97 0.71 24.13
CA GLU A 218 8.08 -0.21 23.92
C GLU A 218 8.46 -0.37 22.44
N MET A 219 7.58 0.02 21.50
CA MET A 219 7.90 -0.03 20.08
C MET A 219 8.82 1.12 19.67
N LYS A 220 10.05 0.77 19.31
CA LYS A 220 11.01 1.74 18.79
C LYS A 220 10.75 2.01 17.31
N CYS A 221 10.47 3.28 16.99
CA CYS A 221 10.38 3.74 15.61
C CYS A 221 11.76 3.76 14.95
N VAL A 222 11.80 3.49 13.64
CA VAL A 222 13.05 3.52 12.88
C VAL A 222 13.54 4.97 12.72
N GLU A 223 14.79 5.17 13.08
CA GLU A 223 15.48 6.47 12.91
C GLU A 223 16.47 6.45 11.74
N LYS A 224 17.10 5.28 11.49
CA LYS A 224 18.09 5.10 10.44
C LYS A 224 17.90 3.80 9.69
N ILE A 225 18.02 3.87 8.37
CA ILE A 225 17.90 2.73 7.48
C ILE A 225 19.13 2.66 6.58
N VAL A 226 19.74 1.47 6.50
CA VAL A 226 20.81 1.15 5.55
C VAL A 226 20.26 0.20 4.50
N ILE A 227 20.34 0.61 3.25
CA ILE A 227 19.86 -0.12 2.07
C ILE A 227 21.08 -0.60 1.27
N PRO A 228 21.30 -1.91 1.11
CA PRO A 228 22.43 -2.44 0.37
C PRO A 228 22.32 -2.14 -1.13
N ALA A 229 23.45 -2.12 -1.82
CA ALA A 229 23.53 -1.85 -3.25
C ALA A 229 22.80 -2.90 -4.14
N SER A 230 22.37 -4.03 -3.58
CA SER A 230 21.54 -5.00 -4.28
C SER A 230 20.12 -4.51 -4.56
N VAL A 231 19.62 -3.56 -3.74
CA VAL A 231 18.27 -2.99 -3.95
C VAL A 231 18.28 -2.09 -5.16
N ARG A 232 17.34 -2.33 -6.06
CA ARG A 232 17.14 -1.56 -7.30
C ARG A 232 15.85 -0.78 -7.30
N LYS A 233 14.91 -1.16 -6.43
CA LYS A 233 13.56 -0.56 -6.42
C LYS A 233 13.02 -0.39 -5.01
N ILE A 234 12.43 0.78 -4.77
CA ILE A 234 11.65 1.10 -3.57
C ILE A 234 10.23 1.40 -4.02
N ASN A 235 9.29 0.57 -3.60
CA ASN A 235 7.89 0.70 -3.99
C ASN A 235 7.16 1.82 -3.22
N GLU A 236 5.94 2.11 -3.66
CA GLU A 236 5.06 3.05 -2.98
C GLU A 236 4.86 2.66 -1.51
N SER A 237 4.73 3.64 -0.65
CA SER A 237 4.47 3.45 0.78
C SER A 237 5.46 2.54 1.52
N ALA A 238 6.65 2.25 0.95
CA ALA A 238 7.65 1.39 1.59
C ALA A 238 8.04 1.88 2.98
N PHE A 239 8.04 3.20 3.19
CA PHE A 239 8.35 3.88 4.45
C PHE A 239 7.13 4.65 5.00
N PHE A 240 5.92 4.13 4.76
CA PHE A 240 4.70 4.83 5.17
C PHE A 240 4.70 5.17 6.66
N SER A 241 4.44 6.45 6.99
CA SER A 241 4.36 6.97 8.37
C SER A 241 5.62 6.78 9.23
N CYS A 242 6.81 6.57 8.64
CA CYS A 242 8.08 6.52 9.38
C CYS A 242 8.45 7.91 9.92
N ASN A 243 7.72 8.40 10.92
CA ASN A 243 7.86 9.76 11.42
C ASN A 243 9.14 10.01 12.22
N SER A 244 9.76 8.95 12.77
CA SER A 244 11.03 9.05 13.48
C SER A 244 12.25 8.96 12.56
N LEU A 245 12.04 8.68 11.26
CA LEU A 245 13.11 8.48 10.30
C LEU A 245 13.94 9.75 10.12
N LYS A 246 15.25 9.62 10.36
CA LYS A 246 16.25 10.70 10.29
C LYS A 246 17.20 10.52 9.13
N GLU A 247 17.56 9.27 8.81
CA GLU A 247 18.61 8.97 7.84
C GLU A 247 18.26 7.72 7.02
N VAL A 248 18.46 7.81 5.70
CA VAL A 248 18.42 6.67 4.79
C VAL A 248 19.70 6.63 3.99
N ILE A 249 20.48 5.56 4.15
CA ILE A 249 21.74 5.35 3.44
C ILE A 249 21.51 4.26 2.40
N TYR A 250 21.82 4.55 1.14
CA TYR A 250 21.89 3.58 0.07
C TYR A 250 23.35 3.35 -0.32
N GLU A 251 23.82 2.10 -0.23
CA GLU A 251 25.20 1.74 -0.47
C GLU A 251 25.58 1.65 -1.96
N GLY A 252 24.60 1.81 -2.87
CA GLY A 252 24.81 1.92 -4.32
C GLY A 252 24.77 3.35 -4.82
N ASN A 253 24.94 3.52 -6.12
CA ASN A 253 24.86 4.84 -6.78
C ASN A 253 23.41 5.27 -6.97
N SER A 254 23.15 6.55 -6.95
CA SER A 254 21.80 7.12 -7.10
C SER A 254 21.14 6.73 -8.43
N SER A 255 21.92 6.53 -9.49
CA SER A 255 21.44 6.08 -10.81
C SER A 255 20.88 4.64 -10.81
N ASP A 256 21.28 3.83 -9.84
CA ASP A 256 20.94 2.41 -9.76
C ASP A 256 19.64 2.14 -8.98
N LEU A 257 19.04 3.17 -8.39
CA LEU A 257 17.89 3.06 -7.50
C LEU A 257 16.65 3.75 -8.06
N GLU A 258 15.63 2.95 -8.40
CA GLU A 258 14.29 3.46 -8.69
C GLU A 258 13.52 3.68 -7.39
N VAL A 259 13.15 4.93 -7.10
CA VAL A 259 12.35 5.26 -5.91
C VAL A 259 10.96 5.70 -6.35
N ASN A 260 9.93 4.98 -5.88
CA ASN A 260 8.55 5.41 -6.10
C ASN A 260 8.32 6.76 -5.41
N PRO A 261 7.67 7.75 -6.06
CA PRO A 261 7.41 9.06 -5.47
C PRO A 261 6.66 9.01 -4.13
N TRP A 262 5.88 7.99 -3.90
CA TRP A 262 5.09 7.78 -2.68
C TRP A 262 5.77 6.88 -1.64
N ALA A 263 7.03 6.51 -1.84
CA ALA A 263 7.75 5.62 -0.94
C ALA A 263 7.80 6.15 0.50
N PHE A 264 7.92 7.46 0.68
CA PHE A 264 8.01 8.16 1.96
C PHE A 264 6.70 8.87 2.36
N LEU A 265 5.57 8.35 1.92
CA LEU A 265 4.27 8.93 2.25
C LEU A 265 4.09 9.03 3.77
N MET A 266 3.65 10.20 4.26
CA MET A 266 3.45 10.51 5.69
C MET A 266 4.71 10.48 6.57
N CYS A 267 5.92 10.48 6.00
CA CYS A 267 7.18 10.60 6.76
C CYS A 267 7.48 12.07 7.10
N VAL A 268 6.70 12.67 7.99
CA VAL A 268 6.71 14.11 8.24
C VAL A 268 8.10 14.64 8.61
N ASN A 269 8.80 13.98 9.55
CA ASN A 269 10.11 14.45 10.01
C ASN A 269 11.21 14.28 8.96
N PHE A 270 11.14 13.23 8.13
CA PHE A 270 12.10 13.03 7.04
C PHE A 270 11.99 14.14 5.98
N HIS A 271 10.77 14.58 5.70
CA HIS A 271 10.52 15.67 4.75
C HIS A 271 10.80 17.05 5.33
N LYS A 272 10.52 17.27 6.62
CA LYS A 272 10.67 18.56 7.30
C LYS A 272 12.08 19.12 7.19
N ASP A 273 13.09 18.26 7.34
CA ASP A 273 14.48 18.67 7.36
C ASP A 273 15.14 18.62 5.98
N GLY A 274 14.35 18.39 4.91
CA GLY A 274 14.86 18.31 3.53
C GLY A 274 15.81 17.12 3.31
N ARG A 275 15.66 16.05 4.12
CA ARG A 275 16.54 14.89 4.10
C ARG A 275 16.42 14.12 2.81
N GLU A 276 17.52 13.58 2.35
CA GLU A 276 17.63 12.79 1.12
C GLU A 276 18.23 11.42 1.41
N ILE A 277 17.95 10.48 0.50
CA ILE A 277 18.67 9.21 0.52
C ILE A 277 20.13 9.54 0.22
N ILE A 278 21.02 9.19 1.16
CA ILE A 278 22.46 9.33 1.00
C ILE A 278 22.93 8.13 0.19
N CYS A 279 23.39 8.36 -1.05
CA CYS A 279 23.88 7.31 -1.94
C CYS A 279 25.42 7.29 -1.92
N ALA A 280 26.03 6.22 -2.44
CA ALA A 280 27.48 6.09 -2.50
C ALA A 280 28.14 7.22 -3.33
N ASP A 281 27.46 7.70 -4.37
CA ASP A 281 27.85 8.81 -5.22
C ASP A 281 27.40 10.19 -4.71
N THR A 282 26.71 10.25 -3.54
CA THR A 282 26.37 11.52 -2.92
C THR A 282 27.66 12.20 -2.45
N PRO A 283 27.98 13.42 -2.89
CA PRO A 283 29.17 14.14 -2.43
C PRO A 283 29.14 14.24 -0.90
N LYS A 284 30.21 13.81 -0.22
CA LYS A 284 30.35 14.03 1.23
C LYS A 284 30.27 15.53 1.47
N GLN A 285 29.19 15.96 2.09
CA GLN A 285 29.07 17.37 2.50
C GLN A 285 30.14 17.64 3.56
N GLU A 286 31.15 18.39 3.19
CA GLU A 286 31.87 19.17 4.19
C GLU A 286 30.84 20.03 4.90
N GLU A 287 30.84 20.02 6.23
CA GLU A 287 29.97 20.86 7.07
C GLU A 287 30.17 22.34 6.69
N LYS A 288 29.53 22.78 5.64
CA LYS A 288 29.31 24.17 5.36
C LYS A 288 27.94 24.53 5.92
N ASN A 289 27.96 25.31 6.99
CA ASN A 289 26.87 26.18 7.43
C ASN A 289 26.39 27.04 6.25
N SER A 290 25.74 26.45 5.25
CA SER A 290 25.14 27.18 4.15
C SER A 290 23.65 27.34 4.44
N LYS A 291 23.26 28.62 4.60
CA LYS A 291 21.83 29.01 4.62
C LYS A 291 21.09 28.31 3.50
N PRO A 292 19.86 27.79 3.75
CA PRO A 292 19.08 27.14 2.72
C PRO A 292 18.92 28.06 1.52
N THR A 293 19.29 27.55 0.37
CA THR A 293 19.31 28.33 -0.86
C THR A 293 17.89 28.73 -1.26
N ASN A 294 17.71 29.96 -1.73
CA ASN A 294 16.47 30.57 -2.25
C ASN A 294 15.74 29.67 -3.29
N ARG A 295 16.43 28.70 -3.88
CA ARG A 295 15.97 27.81 -4.96
C ARG A 295 14.85 26.83 -4.56
N ARG A 296 14.74 26.44 -3.27
CA ARG A 296 13.62 25.60 -2.82
C ARG A 296 12.31 26.38 -2.88
N LEU A 297 12.33 27.64 -2.47
CA LEU A 297 11.16 28.53 -2.55
C LEU A 297 10.74 28.77 -4.00
N GLU A 298 11.71 29.02 -4.88
CA GLU A 298 11.46 29.21 -6.30
C GLU A 298 10.82 27.97 -6.93
N ARG A 299 11.30 26.78 -6.54
CA ARG A 299 10.73 25.51 -7.00
C ARG A 299 9.32 25.28 -6.48
N ILE A 300 9.07 25.49 -5.19
CA ILE A 300 7.73 25.36 -4.58
C ILE A 300 6.76 26.37 -5.20
N ALA A 301 7.18 27.59 -5.43
CA ALA A 301 6.37 28.61 -6.10
C ALA A 301 6.04 28.22 -7.55
N LEU A 302 6.98 27.63 -8.27
CA LEU A 302 6.76 27.15 -9.64
C LEU A 302 5.80 25.96 -9.66
N ILE A 303 5.98 24.98 -8.77
CA ILE A 303 5.08 23.82 -8.60
C ILE A 303 3.67 24.31 -8.28
N HIS A 304 3.52 25.22 -7.32
CA HIS A 304 2.23 25.82 -6.97
C HIS A 304 1.56 26.46 -8.19
N LYS A 305 2.29 27.28 -8.93
CA LYS A 305 1.79 27.95 -10.15
C LYS A 305 1.28 26.95 -11.18
N LEU A 306 2.01 25.85 -11.40
CA LEU A 306 1.64 24.80 -12.38
C LEU A 306 0.40 24.05 -11.94
N ILE A 307 0.26 23.69 -10.67
CA ILE A 307 -0.91 23.00 -10.13
C ILE A 307 -2.14 23.93 -10.18
N LYS A 308 -1.97 25.21 -9.82
CA LYS A 308 -3.04 26.22 -9.83
C LYS A 308 -3.57 26.49 -11.25
N SER A 309 -2.76 26.30 -12.29
CA SER A 309 -3.18 26.47 -13.69
C SER A 309 -4.15 25.39 -14.20
N ARG A 310 -4.47 24.38 -13.38
CA ARG A 310 -5.26 23.18 -13.76
C ARG A 310 -4.71 22.40 -14.96
N ALA A 311 -3.41 22.46 -15.17
CA ALA A 311 -2.72 21.66 -16.18
C ALA A 311 -2.57 20.18 -15.77
N TYR A 312 -2.98 19.81 -14.56
CA TYR A 312 -2.85 18.47 -13.98
C TYR A 312 -1.45 17.87 -14.16
N PRO A 313 -0.37 18.59 -13.79
CA PRO A 313 0.97 18.08 -14.00
C PRO A 313 1.23 16.86 -13.11
N ASN A 314 1.82 15.82 -13.67
CA ASN A 314 2.35 14.70 -12.87
C ASN A 314 3.76 15.00 -12.34
N SER A 315 4.27 14.15 -11.45
CA SER A 315 5.59 14.35 -10.83
C SER A 315 6.74 14.43 -11.85
N LYS A 316 6.67 13.71 -12.97
CA LYS A 316 7.72 13.75 -14.02
C LYS A 316 7.69 15.06 -14.79
N GLU A 317 6.50 15.56 -15.08
CA GLU A 317 6.32 16.86 -15.74
C GLU A 317 6.77 18.00 -14.84
N LEU A 318 6.39 17.98 -13.56
CA LEU A 318 6.87 18.96 -12.57
C LEU A 318 8.40 18.95 -12.47
N LEU A 319 9.01 17.75 -12.41
CA LEU A 319 10.45 17.60 -12.37
C LEU A 319 11.13 18.21 -13.62
N ASN A 320 10.62 17.85 -14.80
CA ASN A 320 11.18 18.35 -16.06
C ASN A 320 11.09 19.88 -16.15
N ILE A 321 9.93 20.43 -15.81
CA ILE A 321 9.70 21.89 -15.84
C ILE A 321 10.59 22.60 -14.81
N CYS A 322 10.72 22.08 -13.60
CA CYS A 322 11.58 22.66 -12.58
C CYS A 322 13.06 22.64 -13.00
N ASN A 323 13.53 21.51 -13.51
CA ASN A 323 14.92 21.40 -13.98
C ASN A 323 15.19 22.33 -15.17
N THR A 324 14.25 22.45 -16.11
CA THR A 324 14.43 23.31 -17.29
C THR A 324 14.41 24.80 -16.94
N ASN A 325 13.51 25.23 -16.05
CA ASN A 325 13.29 26.64 -15.76
C ASN A 325 14.22 27.22 -14.71
N LEU A 326 14.67 26.41 -13.74
CA LEU A 326 15.42 26.92 -12.59
C LEU A 326 16.91 26.60 -12.64
N TRP A 327 17.36 25.60 -13.42
CA TRP A 327 18.78 25.27 -13.55
C TRP A 327 19.41 25.74 -14.86
N GLY A 328 18.67 25.94 -15.92
CA GLY A 328 19.22 26.19 -17.25
C GLY A 328 19.83 24.95 -17.90
N LYS A 329 20.35 25.10 -19.16
CA LYS A 329 20.85 23.95 -19.94
C LYS A 329 22.26 23.48 -19.58
N ASP A 330 23.00 24.24 -18.77
CA ASP A 330 24.47 24.07 -18.60
C ASP A 330 24.91 23.58 -17.21
N GLU A 331 24.01 23.41 -16.25
CA GLU A 331 24.39 22.96 -14.92
C GLU A 331 24.17 21.45 -14.74
N LYS A 332 25.23 20.75 -14.32
CA LYS A 332 25.21 19.27 -14.06
C LYS A 332 24.42 18.83 -12.80
N LYS A 333 23.71 19.74 -12.14
CA LYS A 333 22.92 19.45 -10.94
C LYS A 333 21.45 19.51 -11.30
N TYR A 334 20.77 18.35 -11.26
CA TYR A 334 19.34 18.26 -11.49
C TYR A 334 18.64 17.80 -10.21
N TRP A 335 17.44 18.31 -9.98
CA TRP A 335 16.57 17.73 -8.97
C TRP A 335 16.05 16.36 -9.44
N THR A 336 15.57 15.58 -8.48
CA THR A 336 15.04 14.24 -8.70
C THR A 336 13.53 14.19 -8.45
N LEU A 337 12.87 13.09 -8.83
CA LEU A 337 11.47 12.86 -8.49
C LEU A 337 11.24 12.89 -6.97
N VAL A 338 12.20 12.44 -6.18
CA VAL A 338 12.16 12.51 -4.72
C VAL A 338 12.03 13.95 -4.24
N THR A 339 12.78 14.86 -4.85
CA THR A 339 12.70 16.28 -4.52
C THR A 339 11.31 16.87 -4.80
N ILE A 340 10.73 16.55 -5.96
CA ILE A 340 9.38 17.01 -6.32
C ILE A 340 8.33 16.43 -5.37
N SER A 341 8.42 15.14 -5.03
CA SER A 341 7.48 14.51 -4.09
C SER A 341 7.51 15.16 -2.71
N ARG A 342 8.68 15.60 -2.26
CA ARG A 342 8.84 16.36 -1.00
C ARG A 342 8.21 17.73 -1.05
N ASP A 343 8.34 18.42 -2.16
CA ASP A 343 7.74 19.73 -2.30
C ASP A 343 6.21 19.64 -2.39
N LEU A 344 5.68 18.59 -3.02
CA LEU A 344 4.24 18.31 -3.02
C LEU A 344 3.72 17.96 -1.60
N ALA A 345 4.46 17.13 -0.87
CA ALA A 345 4.14 16.83 0.52
C ALA A 345 4.24 18.08 1.41
N PHE A 346 5.24 18.91 1.20
CA PHE A 346 5.39 20.17 1.92
C PHE A 346 4.24 21.13 1.64
N LEU A 347 3.81 21.28 0.39
CA LEU A 347 2.64 22.08 0.04
C LEU A 347 1.40 21.59 0.78
N ARG A 348 1.14 20.28 0.79
CA ARG A 348 -0.04 19.69 1.43
C ARG A 348 0.01 19.77 2.95
N ASP A 349 1.12 19.36 3.57
CA ASP A 349 1.18 19.07 5.01
C ASP A 349 1.62 20.27 5.85
N TRP A 350 2.33 21.24 5.25
CA TRP A 350 2.85 22.42 5.94
C TRP A 350 2.19 23.72 5.55
N LEU A 351 1.76 23.83 4.32
CA LEU A 351 1.08 25.00 3.81
C LEU A 351 -0.42 24.78 3.67
N ASP A 352 -0.93 23.67 4.22
CA ASP A 352 -2.34 23.30 4.24
C ASP A 352 -2.98 23.32 2.83
N ALA A 353 -2.18 23.02 1.79
CA ALA A 353 -2.66 23.02 0.44
C ALA A 353 -3.72 21.92 0.22
N PRO A 354 -4.91 22.23 -0.32
CA PRO A 354 -5.94 21.26 -0.65
C PRO A 354 -5.58 20.45 -1.89
N LEU A 355 -4.39 19.83 -1.86
CA LEU A 355 -3.78 19.12 -2.97
C LEU A 355 -4.37 17.73 -3.13
N LYS A 356 -4.86 17.43 -4.33
CA LYS A 356 -5.41 16.13 -4.74
C LYS A 356 -4.68 15.62 -5.98
N TYR A 357 -4.81 14.32 -6.22
CA TYR A 357 -4.37 13.67 -7.45
C TYR A 357 -5.58 13.17 -8.23
N ASP A 358 -5.70 13.63 -9.47
CA ASP A 358 -6.75 13.19 -10.39
C ASP A 358 -6.25 11.98 -11.18
N PHE A 359 -6.87 10.83 -10.98
CA PHE A 359 -6.50 9.59 -11.65
C PHE A 359 -6.90 9.56 -13.14
N PHE A 360 -7.89 10.34 -13.53
CA PHE A 360 -8.31 10.45 -14.93
C PHE A 360 -7.31 11.28 -15.75
N HIS A 361 -6.94 12.46 -15.24
CA HIS A 361 -5.95 13.35 -15.87
C HIS A 361 -4.51 12.96 -15.54
N LYS A 362 -4.31 11.99 -14.62
CA LYS A 362 -3.00 11.49 -14.14
C LYS A 362 -2.08 12.60 -13.61
N GLY A 363 -2.65 13.55 -12.86
CA GLY A 363 -1.91 14.70 -12.37
C GLY A 363 -2.49 15.35 -11.13
N TYR A 364 -1.76 16.32 -10.58
CA TYR A 364 -2.12 17.04 -9.36
C TYR A 364 -2.98 18.26 -9.65
N PHE A 365 -3.88 18.57 -8.72
CA PHE A 365 -4.70 19.78 -8.74
C PHE A 365 -5.03 20.23 -7.32
N TYR A 366 -5.46 21.48 -7.17
CA TYR A 366 -6.04 21.97 -5.93
C TYR A 366 -7.57 21.83 -5.98
N GLU A 367 -8.14 21.25 -4.91
CA GLU A 367 -9.59 21.18 -4.72
C GLU A 367 -10.20 22.58 -4.58
N ASP A 368 -9.49 23.46 -3.87
CA ASP A 368 -9.77 24.90 -3.82
C ASP A 368 -8.85 25.67 -4.78
N ASN A 369 -9.40 26.24 -5.83
CA ASN A 369 -8.65 26.97 -6.86
C ASN A 369 -8.12 28.32 -6.40
N ASP A 370 -8.71 28.89 -5.35
CA ASP A 370 -8.29 30.19 -4.79
C ASP A 370 -7.16 30.05 -3.78
N PHE A 371 -6.79 28.80 -3.46
CA PHE A 371 -5.70 28.54 -2.54
C PHE A 371 -4.41 29.24 -2.96
N THR A 372 -3.80 29.92 -2.00
CA THR A 372 -2.46 30.54 -2.16
C THR A 372 -1.65 30.21 -0.91
N PRO A 373 -0.50 29.52 -1.06
CA PRO A 373 0.31 29.13 0.08
C PRO A 373 0.94 30.36 0.74
N ASP A 374 0.85 30.41 2.06
CA ASP A 374 1.56 31.41 2.86
C ASP A 374 3.06 31.04 2.96
N LEU A 375 3.85 31.48 1.99
CA LEU A 375 5.29 31.22 1.96
C LEU A 375 6.06 31.88 3.10
N SER A 376 5.46 32.82 3.84
CA SER A 376 6.09 33.44 5.03
C SER A 376 6.23 32.45 6.19
N ARG A 377 5.46 31.37 6.18
CA ARG A 377 5.57 30.27 7.16
C ARG A 377 6.84 29.44 7.00
N ILE A 378 7.56 29.59 5.87
CA ILE A 378 8.81 28.89 5.63
C ILE A 378 9.92 29.65 6.37
N ARG A 379 10.24 29.19 7.58
CA ARG A 379 11.41 29.67 8.32
C ARG A 379 12.63 28.87 7.84
N PHE A 380 13.67 29.61 7.48
CA PHE A 380 14.99 29.09 7.08
C PHE A 380 15.89 28.94 8.30
#